data_46f73377ae5099e70b8937dc183937ec
#
_entry.id   46f73377ae5099e70b8937dc183937ec
#
_cell.length_a   1.000
_cell.length_b   1.000
_cell.length_c   1.000
_cell.angle_alpha   90.00
_cell.angle_beta   90.00
_cell.angle_gamma   90.00
#
_symmetry.space_group_name_H-M   'P 1'
#
loop_
_entity.id
_entity.type
_entity.pdbx_description
1 polymer ?
#
loop_
_entity_poly.entity_id
_entity_poly.type
_entity_poly.pdbx_seq_one_letter_code
_entity_poly.pdbx_strand_id
1 'polypeptide(L)'
;MKIGIITLLGNNYGNRLQNYAVQELLRNIDNSTVYTVPFEKNKINKGNANISKKNMSYYIKAFNSRMKNIYSFNYEKHNFVYNGFYFLFCNKKMNSLLQERNEKFKKFDQCYINYEDKTLTLDNNTWVKDYDFFVCGSDQIWNPYYPTCNELAFLQFIEEKKRISLSASFGVNEIPNNQEENYKKWLTEIPNISVREKEGVDIVKKLTDKDATLLLDPTMLVDISVWEEMMKKPENHPNEKYAVCYFLGNLTKDYKNFINKMSKKYNLKIISVLDIEDDMYFSCDPAELVYLISHAEHIFTDSFHGSVFSILFKRNFTVFDRVEEGKSMSSRIKTLLQTFHIEEKMYMNGEDISNKKVNYDYIEEVLKDNKDRYKKFIDSALER
;
A
#
# COMPACT_ATOMS: atom_id res chain seq x y z
N MET A 1 -13.58 -0.25 25.16
CA MET A 1 -12.12 -0.47 25.00
C MET A 1 -11.58 0.60 24.06
N LYS A 2 -10.44 1.23 24.38
CA LYS A 2 -9.79 2.24 23.54
C LYS A 2 -8.56 1.63 22.87
N ILE A 3 -8.53 1.59 21.54
CA ILE A 3 -7.47 0.95 20.74
C ILE A 3 -6.78 1.99 19.88
N GLY A 4 -5.44 2.01 19.93
CA GLY A 4 -4.60 2.83 19.06
C GLY A 4 -4.02 2.03 17.90
N ILE A 5 -3.98 2.60 16.70
CA ILE A 5 -3.35 2.00 15.52
C ILE A 5 -2.10 2.78 15.16
N ILE A 6 -0.98 2.09 15.03
CA ILE A 6 0.28 2.59 14.50
C ILE A 6 0.48 2.00 13.11
N THR A 7 0.39 2.82 12.07
CA THR A 7 0.52 2.38 10.68
C THR A 7 1.15 3.45 9.79
N LEU A 8 1.43 3.11 8.54
CA LEU A 8 1.98 4.04 7.56
C LEU A 8 0.94 5.10 7.15
N LEU A 9 1.28 6.37 7.33
CA LEU A 9 0.46 7.53 6.97
C LEU A 9 1.06 8.25 5.73
N GLY A 10 1.30 7.53 4.65
CA GLY A 10 1.82 8.09 3.39
C GLY A 10 0.70 8.55 2.45
N ASN A 11 1.01 9.37 1.42
CA ASN A 11 0.06 9.78 0.37
C ASN A 11 -0.12 8.68 -0.70
N ASN A 12 -0.43 7.45 -0.25
CA ASN A 12 -0.65 6.28 -1.08
C ASN A 12 -2.06 5.74 -0.81
N TYR A 13 -2.76 5.32 -1.84
CA TYR A 13 -4.10 4.70 -1.74
C TYR A 13 -4.10 3.51 -0.79
N GLY A 14 -3.14 2.60 -0.94
CA GLY A 14 -3.03 1.42 -0.11
C GLY A 14 -2.89 1.73 1.37
N ASN A 15 -2.13 2.78 1.74
CA ASN A 15 -2.00 3.17 3.15
C ASN A 15 -3.34 3.61 3.77
N ARG A 16 -4.19 4.34 3.00
CA ARG A 16 -5.52 4.74 3.48
C ARG A 16 -6.47 3.57 3.59
N LEU A 17 -6.53 2.78 2.53
CA LEU A 17 -7.47 1.68 2.44
C LEU A 17 -7.18 0.59 3.49
N GLN A 18 -5.90 0.24 3.71
CA GLN A 18 -5.56 -0.69 4.77
C GLN A 18 -5.81 -0.13 6.17
N ASN A 19 -5.56 1.19 6.39
CA ASN A 19 -5.85 1.83 7.67
C ASN A 19 -7.35 1.82 7.97
N TYR A 20 -8.18 2.17 6.99
CA TYR A 20 -9.63 2.07 7.10
C TYR A 20 -10.07 0.65 7.42
N ALA A 21 -9.56 -0.36 6.71
CA ALA A 21 -9.88 -1.75 6.97
C ALA A 21 -9.49 -2.19 8.39
N VAL A 22 -8.30 -1.79 8.90
CA VAL A 22 -7.90 -2.08 10.28
C VAL A 22 -8.85 -1.44 11.28
N GLN A 23 -9.26 -0.17 11.05
CA GLN A 23 -10.23 0.48 11.93
C GLN A 23 -11.58 -0.25 11.93
N GLU A 24 -12.10 -0.63 10.75
CA GLU A 24 -13.37 -1.35 10.64
C GLU A 24 -13.32 -2.72 11.35
N LEU A 25 -12.23 -3.48 11.17
CA LEU A 25 -12.05 -4.76 11.87
C LEU A 25 -12.04 -4.60 13.39
N LEU A 26 -11.36 -3.57 13.89
CA LEU A 26 -11.23 -3.33 15.33
C LEU A 26 -12.49 -2.68 15.92
N ARG A 27 -13.25 -1.88 15.15
CA ARG A 27 -14.55 -1.33 15.57
C ARG A 27 -15.62 -2.40 15.78
N ASN A 28 -15.52 -3.52 15.06
CA ASN A 28 -16.40 -4.67 15.23
C ASN A 28 -16.18 -5.44 16.54
N ILE A 29 -15.15 -5.07 17.32
CA ILE A 29 -14.95 -5.60 18.67
C ILE A 29 -15.85 -4.81 19.62
N ASP A 30 -16.66 -5.51 20.41
CA ASP A 30 -17.66 -4.92 21.29
C ASP A 30 -17.12 -3.80 22.18
N ASN A 31 -17.81 -2.66 22.18
CA ASN A 31 -17.50 -1.47 22.97
C ASN A 31 -16.09 -0.90 22.69
N SER A 32 -15.56 -1.07 21.47
CA SER A 32 -14.28 -0.51 21.10
C SER A 32 -14.40 0.88 20.46
N THR A 33 -13.49 1.78 20.85
CA THR A 33 -13.23 3.04 20.16
C THR A 33 -11.82 3.01 19.60
N VAL A 34 -11.69 3.22 18.32
CA VAL A 34 -10.44 2.98 17.57
C VAL A 34 -9.93 4.30 16.98
N TYR A 35 -8.65 4.57 17.17
CA TYR A 35 -7.97 5.76 16.64
C TYR A 35 -6.69 5.39 15.94
N THR A 36 -6.45 5.95 14.77
CA THR A 36 -5.13 5.96 14.14
C THR A 36 -4.28 7.05 14.80
N VAL A 37 -3.14 6.68 15.31
CA VAL A 37 -2.25 7.56 16.05
C VAL A 37 -1.08 8.00 15.15
N PRO A 38 -1.00 9.28 14.77
CA PRO A 38 0.18 9.81 14.10
C PRO A 38 1.42 9.68 15.00
N PHE A 39 2.55 9.29 14.42
CA PHE A 39 3.79 9.11 15.17
C PHE A 39 5.02 9.72 14.46
N GLU A 40 6.03 10.04 15.26
CA GLU A 40 7.26 10.66 14.79
C GLU A 40 8.09 9.67 13.95
N LYS A 41 8.59 10.18 12.82
CA LYS A 41 9.53 9.44 11.97
C LYS A 41 10.95 9.64 12.48
N ASN A 42 11.82 8.65 12.27
CA ASN A 42 13.24 8.86 12.50
C ASN A 42 13.69 10.14 11.77
N LYS A 43 14.30 11.04 12.50
CA LYS A 43 15.04 12.13 11.86
C LYS A 43 16.07 11.42 11.00
N ILE A 44 15.91 11.49 9.69
CA ILE A 44 16.97 11.08 8.78
C ILE A 44 18.16 11.92 9.23
N ASN A 45 19.06 11.33 10.02
CA ASN A 45 20.35 11.90 10.24
C ASN A 45 20.89 12.07 8.82
N LYS A 46 20.83 13.30 8.31
CA LYS A 46 21.67 13.73 7.21
C LYS A 46 23.09 13.69 7.79
N GLY A 47 23.52 12.48 8.15
CA GLY A 47 24.86 12.18 8.55
C GLY A 47 25.73 12.71 7.44
N ASN A 48 26.41 13.80 7.72
CA ASN A 48 27.51 14.40 6.95
C ASN A 48 27.57 13.96 5.46
N ALA A 49 26.44 14.01 4.75
CA ALA A 49 26.51 14.23 3.34
C ALA A 49 27.11 15.64 3.27
N ASN A 50 28.45 15.72 3.26
CA ASN A 50 29.14 16.88 2.80
C ASN A 50 28.28 17.46 1.69
N ILE A 51 27.79 18.69 1.90
CA ILE A 51 27.20 19.49 0.85
C ILE A 51 28.39 19.85 -0.06
N SER A 52 29.02 18.81 -0.60
CA SER A 52 29.89 18.94 -1.76
C SER A 52 28.92 19.43 -2.83
N LYS A 53 29.25 20.61 -3.40
CA LYS A 53 28.58 21.26 -4.52
C LYS A 53 27.97 20.16 -5.41
N LYS A 54 26.67 19.93 -5.31
CA LYS A 54 25.98 18.94 -6.13
C LYS A 54 26.21 19.37 -7.56
N ASN A 55 27.00 18.60 -8.31
CA ASN A 55 27.39 18.91 -9.68
C ASN A 55 26.12 19.02 -10.53
N MET A 56 26.15 19.86 -11.57
CA MET A 56 25.09 19.98 -12.59
C MET A 56 24.59 18.60 -13.04
N SER A 57 25.46 17.60 -13.12
CA SER A 57 25.14 16.20 -13.40
C SER A 57 24.16 15.57 -12.40
N TYR A 58 24.22 15.91 -11.10
CA TYR A 58 23.24 15.42 -10.10
C TYR A 58 21.86 16.03 -10.35
N TYR A 59 21.79 17.33 -10.63
CA TYR A 59 20.51 17.98 -10.94
C TYR A 59 19.94 17.49 -12.26
N ILE A 60 20.78 17.22 -13.27
CA ILE A 60 20.35 16.61 -14.53
C ILE A 60 19.86 15.17 -14.32
N LYS A 61 20.54 14.35 -13.50
CA LYS A 61 20.08 13.00 -13.17
C LYS A 61 18.78 13.00 -12.36
N ALA A 62 18.67 13.86 -11.35
CA ALA A 62 17.44 14.03 -10.57
C ALA A 62 16.28 14.57 -11.43
N PHE A 63 16.61 15.50 -12.35
CA PHE A 63 15.68 16.01 -13.36
C PHE A 63 15.21 14.90 -14.30
N ASN A 64 16.14 14.14 -14.90
CA ASN A 64 15.83 13.06 -15.83
C ASN A 64 15.05 11.92 -15.16
N SER A 65 15.39 11.59 -13.89
CA SER A 65 14.64 10.61 -13.10
C SER A 65 13.21 11.10 -12.81
N ARG A 66 13.06 12.38 -12.44
CA ARG A 66 11.75 13.00 -12.19
C ARG A 66 10.94 13.15 -13.48
N MET A 67 11.61 13.45 -14.60
CA MET A 67 11.00 13.51 -15.92
C MET A 67 10.57 12.13 -16.41
N LYS A 68 11.37 11.07 -16.22
CA LYS A 68 10.97 9.70 -16.55
C LYS A 68 9.73 9.26 -15.74
N ASN A 69 9.62 9.65 -14.48
CA ASN A 69 8.47 9.33 -13.64
C ASN A 69 7.22 10.14 -14.00
N ILE A 70 7.40 11.35 -14.59
CA ILE A 70 6.31 12.22 -15.02
C ILE A 70 5.86 11.88 -16.45
N TYR A 71 6.78 11.42 -17.31
CA TYR A 71 6.57 11.22 -18.74
C TYR A 71 6.73 9.77 -19.16
N SER A 72 5.92 8.91 -18.63
CA SER A 72 5.97 7.52 -19.04
C SER A 72 5.66 7.30 -20.54
N PHE A 73 4.99 8.21 -21.23
CA PHE A 73 4.50 8.00 -22.60
C PHE A 73 5.25 8.73 -23.76
N ASN A 74 5.83 9.93 -23.59
CA ASN A 74 6.26 10.78 -24.73
C ASN A 74 7.68 11.35 -24.67
N TYR A 75 8.51 10.99 -23.69
CA TYR A 75 9.80 11.66 -23.43
C TYR A 75 10.88 11.56 -24.54
N GLU A 76 10.79 10.61 -25.44
CA GLU A 76 11.88 10.33 -26.41
C GLU A 76 11.94 11.25 -27.65
N LYS A 77 11.05 12.24 -27.82
CA LYS A 77 10.89 12.93 -29.11
C LYS A 77 11.23 14.40 -29.22
N HIS A 78 11.64 15.11 -28.15
CA HIS A 78 11.73 16.59 -28.20
C HIS A 78 13.09 17.21 -27.79
N ASN A 79 13.39 18.39 -28.37
CA ASN A 79 14.61 19.20 -28.13
C ASN A 79 14.69 19.73 -26.69
N PHE A 80 15.92 19.91 -26.16
CA PHE A 80 16.26 20.36 -24.80
C PHE A 80 15.52 21.66 -24.37
N VAL A 81 15.33 22.62 -25.29
CA VAL A 81 14.61 23.89 -25.00
C VAL A 81 13.12 23.65 -24.81
N TYR A 82 12.52 22.84 -25.66
CA TYR A 82 11.11 22.44 -25.55
C TYR A 82 10.88 21.66 -24.25
N ASN A 83 11.78 20.76 -23.92
CA ASN A 83 11.73 20.00 -22.66
C ASN A 83 11.85 20.91 -21.42
N GLY A 84 12.57 22.04 -21.49
CA GLY A 84 12.66 23.02 -20.41
C GLY A 84 11.34 23.78 -20.17
N PHE A 85 10.70 24.29 -21.23
CA PHE A 85 9.39 24.96 -21.14
C PHE A 85 8.27 24.00 -20.74
N TYR A 86 8.29 22.82 -21.31
CA TYR A 86 7.34 21.76 -20.99
C TYR A 86 7.48 21.32 -19.54
N PHE A 87 8.73 21.25 -19.01
CA PHE A 87 9.00 20.99 -17.59
C PHE A 87 8.39 22.03 -16.65
N LEU A 88 8.52 23.33 -16.96
CA LEU A 88 7.94 24.41 -16.14
C LEU A 88 6.41 24.33 -16.16
N PHE A 89 5.83 24.09 -17.31
CA PHE A 89 4.39 23.93 -17.46
C PHE A 89 3.88 22.71 -16.72
N CYS A 90 4.55 21.56 -16.87
CA CYS A 90 4.16 20.33 -16.19
C CYS A 90 4.41 20.37 -14.69
N ASN A 91 5.45 21.07 -14.20
CA ASN A 91 5.60 21.30 -12.77
C ASN A 91 4.42 22.09 -12.18
N LYS A 92 3.92 23.11 -12.88
CA LYS A 92 2.74 23.86 -12.43
C LYS A 92 1.50 22.98 -12.42
N LYS A 93 1.25 22.23 -13.50
CA LYS A 93 0.15 21.27 -13.60
C LYS A 93 0.27 20.19 -12.53
N MET A 94 1.46 19.57 -12.36
CA MET A 94 1.74 18.57 -11.36
C MET A 94 1.46 19.08 -9.95
N ASN A 95 1.95 20.28 -9.60
CA ASN A 95 1.70 20.85 -8.27
C ASN A 95 0.22 21.09 -8.02
N SER A 96 -0.53 21.55 -9.02
CA SER A 96 -1.98 21.73 -8.91
C SER A 96 -2.69 20.40 -8.69
N LEU A 97 -2.36 19.38 -9.49
CA LEU A 97 -2.95 18.04 -9.36
C LEU A 97 -2.59 17.36 -8.04
N LEU A 98 -1.34 17.53 -7.56
CA LEU A 98 -0.92 17.04 -6.26
C LEU A 98 -1.64 17.75 -5.11
N GLN A 99 -1.87 19.05 -5.22
CA GLN A 99 -2.66 19.82 -4.25
C GLN A 99 -4.09 19.31 -4.21
N GLU A 100 -4.75 19.21 -5.35
CA GLU A 100 -6.12 18.68 -5.47
C GLU A 100 -6.21 17.27 -4.88
N ARG A 101 -5.28 16.39 -5.23
CA ARG A 101 -5.21 15.04 -4.69
C ARG A 101 -5.05 15.03 -3.17
N ASN A 102 -4.14 15.88 -2.63
CA ASN A 102 -3.94 15.98 -1.18
C ASN A 102 -5.21 16.45 -0.47
N GLU A 103 -5.95 17.40 -1.05
CA GLU A 103 -7.22 17.87 -0.50
C GLU A 103 -8.29 16.76 -0.53
N LYS A 104 -8.39 15.98 -1.62
CA LYS A 104 -9.30 14.84 -1.70
C LYS A 104 -8.92 13.74 -0.71
N PHE A 105 -7.62 13.42 -0.55
CA PHE A 105 -7.16 12.47 0.44
C PHE A 105 -7.44 12.95 1.88
N LYS A 106 -7.27 14.24 2.15
CA LYS A 106 -7.62 14.82 3.45
C LYS A 106 -9.12 14.72 3.73
N LYS A 107 -9.97 14.96 2.73
CA LYS A 107 -11.43 14.77 2.87
C LYS A 107 -11.77 13.30 3.14
N PHE A 108 -11.13 12.36 2.42
CA PHE A 108 -11.27 10.94 2.70
C PHE A 108 -10.88 10.61 4.14
N ASP A 109 -9.73 11.07 4.59
CA ASP A 109 -9.27 10.89 5.97
C ASP A 109 -10.32 11.39 6.97
N GLN A 110 -10.88 12.58 6.77
CA GLN A 110 -11.91 13.18 7.64
C GLN A 110 -13.23 12.39 7.68
N CYS A 111 -13.59 11.73 6.58
CA CYS A 111 -14.85 10.98 6.48
C CYS A 111 -14.74 9.57 7.05
N TYR A 112 -13.58 8.93 6.90
CA TYR A 112 -13.46 7.48 7.08
C TYR A 112 -12.47 7.06 8.18
N ILE A 113 -11.53 7.94 8.57
CA ILE A 113 -10.47 7.59 9.52
C ILE A 113 -10.60 8.44 10.80
N ASN A 114 -10.73 7.79 11.94
CA ASN A 114 -10.60 8.46 13.22
C ASN A 114 -9.12 8.63 13.54
N TYR A 115 -8.66 9.87 13.61
CA TYR A 115 -7.30 10.18 14.04
C TYR A 115 -7.28 10.64 15.50
N GLU A 116 -6.22 10.26 16.20
CA GLU A 116 -5.85 10.92 17.46
C GLU A 116 -5.24 12.29 17.13
N ASP A 117 -5.66 13.33 17.85
CA ASP A 117 -5.17 14.70 17.63
C ASP A 117 -3.70 14.88 18.02
N LYS A 118 -3.22 14.02 18.92
CA LYS A 118 -1.86 14.06 19.44
C LYS A 118 -0.92 13.21 18.59
N THR A 119 0.25 13.75 18.27
CA THR A 119 1.33 12.98 17.65
C THR A 119 2.14 12.28 18.72
N LEU A 120 2.33 10.97 18.54
CA LEU A 120 3.16 10.14 19.40
C LEU A 120 4.64 10.37 19.11
N THR A 121 5.41 10.68 20.16
CA THR A 121 6.87 10.77 20.10
C THR A 121 7.47 9.99 21.27
N LEU A 122 8.76 9.69 21.22
CA LEU A 122 9.44 9.01 22.34
C LEU A 122 9.39 9.86 23.63
N ASP A 123 9.44 11.19 23.49
CA ASP A 123 9.45 12.13 24.63
C ASP A 123 8.04 12.49 25.11
N ASN A 124 7.02 12.33 24.25
CA ASN A 124 5.62 12.71 24.57
C ASN A 124 4.68 11.51 24.31
N ASN A 125 4.65 10.60 25.27
CA ASN A 125 3.85 9.37 25.18
C ASN A 125 3.03 9.09 26.47
N THR A 126 3.01 9.98 27.45
CA THR A 126 2.34 9.73 28.74
C THR A 126 0.83 9.52 28.60
N TRP A 127 0.21 10.12 27.59
CA TRP A 127 -1.23 10.05 27.32
C TRP A 127 -1.68 8.70 26.72
N VAL A 128 -0.74 7.87 26.23
CA VAL A 128 -1.08 6.52 25.71
C VAL A 128 -1.55 5.57 26.80
N LYS A 129 -1.35 5.89 28.08
CA LYS A 129 -1.82 5.11 29.22
C LYS A 129 -3.34 4.92 29.24
N ASP A 130 -4.08 5.85 28.62
CA ASP A 130 -5.54 5.81 28.51
C ASP A 130 -6.02 4.77 27.47
N TYR A 131 -5.10 4.16 26.74
CA TYR A 131 -5.39 3.11 25.77
C TYR A 131 -5.27 1.73 26.41
N ASP A 132 -6.22 0.86 26.07
CA ASP A 132 -6.21 -0.54 26.49
C ASP A 132 -5.21 -1.35 25.69
N PHE A 133 -5.16 -1.14 24.35
CA PHE A 133 -4.27 -1.81 23.43
C PHE A 133 -3.73 -0.88 22.34
N PHE A 134 -2.58 -1.26 21.78
CA PHE A 134 -2.07 -0.70 20.54
C PHE A 134 -1.84 -1.82 19.52
N VAL A 135 -2.26 -1.56 18.28
CA VAL A 135 -2.09 -2.45 17.15
C VAL A 135 -1.14 -1.81 16.15
N CYS A 136 -0.06 -2.48 15.77
CA CYS A 136 0.78 -2.04 14.66
C CYS A 136 0.49 -2.86 13.39
N GLY A 137 0.46 -2.17 12.28
CA GLY A 137 0.13 -2.76 10.97
C GLY A 137 -1.13 -2.10 10.37
N SER A 138 -1.56 -2.53 9.28
CA SER A 138 -0.93 -3.42 8.31
C SER A 138 0.17 -2.70 7.50
N ASP A 139 0.35 -3.07 6.23
CA ASP A 139 1.34 -2.53 5.29
C ASP A 139 2.81 -2.63 5.81
N GLN A 140 3.73 -2.02 5.11
CA GLN A 140 5.18 -2.15 5.36
C GLN A 140 5.66 -1.31 6.56
N ILE A 141 4.95 -1.38 7.67
CA ILE A 141 5.29 -0.63 8.88
C ILE A 141 6.66 -1.02 9.44
N TRP A 142 7.10 -2.26 9.18
CA TRP A 142 8.36 -2.82 9.62
C TRP A 142 9.43 -2.89 8.54
N ASN A 143 9.28 -2.11 7.44
CA ASN A 143 10.28 -2.08 6.39
C ASN A 143 11.56 -1.34 6.85
N PRO A 144 12.74 -2.01 6.88
CA PRO A 144 13.98 -1.45 7.41
C PRO A 144 14.51 -0.24 6.64
N TYR A 145 13.99 0.00 5.45
CA TYR A 145 14.39 1.13 4.60
C TYR A 145 13.49 2.36 4.75
N TYR A 146 12.43 2.26 5.56
CA TYR A 146 11.52 3.38 5.77
C TYR A 146 11.89 4.18 7.03
N PRO A 147 11.86 5.52 6.97
CA PRO A 147 12.14 6.36 8.13
C PRO A 147 11.09 6.23 9.24
N THR A 148 9.95 5.61 8.95
CA THR A 148 8.90 5.28 9.92
C THR A 148 9.20 4.02 10.70
N CYS A 149 10.18 3.22 10.30
CA CYS A 149 10.55 2.00 11.00
C CYS A 149 11.48 2.33 12.19
N ASN A 150 10.89 2.47 13.35
CA ASN A 150 11.55 2.81 14.61
C ASN A 150 10.83 2.13 15.80
N GLU A 151 11.26 2.40 17.01
CA GLU A 151 10.70 1.85 18.25
C GLU A 151 9.19 2.06 18.37
N LEU A 152 8.65 3.19 17.87
CA LEU A 152 7.22 3.49 17.90
C LEU A 152 6.45 2.53 16.98
N ALA A 153 7.02 2.16 15.82
CA ALA A 153 6.42 1.21 14.89
C ALA A 153 6.32 -0.22 15.46
N PHE A 154 7.14 -0.52 16.49
CA PHE A 154 7.12 -1.78 17.24
C PHE A 154 6.45 -1.64 18.62
N LEU A 155 5.71 -0.57 18.85
CA LEU A 155 4.92 -0.33 20.07
C LEU A 155 5.73 -0.31 21.37
N GLN A 156 7.02 0.08 21.32
CA GLN A 156 7.91 0.05 22.48
C GLN A 156 7.57 1.10 23.55
N PHE A 157 6.62 1.96 23.29
CA PHE A 157 6.14 3.05 24.17
C PHE A 157 5.05 2.62 25.17
N ILE A 158 4.55 1.39 25.07
CA ILE A 158 3.49 0.86 25.92
C ILE A 158 3.87 -0.52 26.50
N GLU A 159 3.20 -0.95 27.56
CA GLU A 159 3.41 -2.25 28.20
C GLU A 159 3.25 -3.41 27.20
N GLU A 160 4.09 -4.44 27.31
CA GLU A 160 4.14 -5.60 26.39
C GLU A 160 2.76 -6.24 26.17
N LYS A 161 2.03 -6.52 27.27
CA LYS A 161 0.69 -7.16 27.21
C LYS A 161 -0.34 -6.38 26.41
N LYS A 162 -0.10 -5.12 26.09
CA LYS A 162 -0.99 -4.24 25.32
C LYS A 162 -0.56 -4.13 23.83
N ARG A 163 0.49 -4.85 23.41
CA ARG A 163 1.06 -4.77 22.06
C ARG A 163 0.54 -5.89 21.18
N ILE A 164 -0.02 -5.55 20.04
CA ILE A 164 -0.52 -6.49 19.04
C ILE A 164 0.01 -6.09 17.67
N SER A 165 0.49 -7.04 16.88
CA SER A 165 0.79 -6.81 15.47
C SER A 165 -0.30 -7.44 14.61
N LEU A 166 -0.92 -6.66 13.72
CA LEU A 166 -1.97 -7.12 12.82
C LEU A 166 -1.53 -7.02 11.36
N SER A 167 -1.21 -8.19 10.78
CA SER A 167 -0.78 -8.32 9.38
C SER A 167 0.33 -7.33 9.00
N ALA A 168 1.25 -7.05 9.92
CA ALA A 168 2.40 -6.17 9.66
C ALA A 168 3.29 -6.75 8.56
N SER A 169 3.93 -5.89 7.77
CA SER A 169 4.79 -6.30 6.66
C SER A 169 6.18 -5.73 6.81
N PHE A 170 7.18 -6.56 6.55
CA PHE A 170 8.58 -6.16 6.43
C PHE A 170 8.88 -5.62 5.02
N GLY A 171 8.20 -6.14 3.99
CA GLY A 171 8.44 -5.75 2.60
C GLY A 171 9.83 -6.13 2.09
N VAL A 172 10.55 -6.99 2.81
CA VAL A 172 11.88 -7.53 2.50
C VAL A 172 11.94 -9.01 2.86
N ASN A 173 12.89 -9.74 2.29
CA ASN A 173 13.07 -11.16 2.58
C ASN A 173 13.97 -11.40 3.81
N GLU A 174 14.76 -10.40 4.19
CA GLU A 174 15.67 -10.47 5.36
C GLU A 174 15.92 -9.07 5.92
N ILE A 175 16.28 -8.98 7.18
CA ILE A 175 16.64 -7.74 7.84
C ILE A 175 18.15 -7.49 7.64
N PRO A 176 18.56 -6.24 7.31
CA PRO A 176 19.99 -5.90 7.24
C PRO A 176 20.72 -6.19 8.54
N ASN A 177 21.90 -6.82 8.47
CA ASN A 177 22.67 -7.28 9.65
C ASN A 177 22.85 -6.19 10.72
N ASN A 178 23.07 -4.94 10.30
CA ASN A 178 23.24 -3.81 11.21
C ASN A 178 21.95 -3.37 11.94
N GLN A 179 20.81 -3.97 11.62
CA GLN A 179 19.51 -3.69 12.25
C GLN A 179 18.94 -4.92 12.97
N GLU A 180 19.49 -6.13 12.77
CA GLU A 180 18.95 -7.37 13.32
C GLU A 180 18.79 -7.33 14.85
N GLU A 181 19.73 -6.75 15.60
CA GLU A 181 19.64 -6.66 17.06
C GLU A 181 18.44 -5.83 17.52
N ASN A 182 18.19 -4.70 16.87
CA ASN A 182 17.05 -3.85 17.18
C ASN A 182 15.73 -4.57 16.89
N TYR A 183 15.64 -5.21 15.71
CA TYR A 183 14.44 -5.98 15.34
C TYR A 183 14.21 -7.15 16.28
N LYS A 184 15.26 -7.88 16.65
CA LYS A 184 15.19 -8.97 17.63
C LYS A 184 14.62 -8.47 18.94
N LYS A 185 15.16 -7.38 19.50
CA LYS A 185 14.69 -6.78 20.74
C LYS A 185 13.21 -6.41 20.62
N TRP A 186 12.84 -5.62 19.62
CA TRP A 186 11.49 -5.08 19.48
C TRP A 186 10.44 -6.17 19.22
N LEU A 187 10.75 -7.16 18.39
CA LEU A 187 9.83 -8.27 18.09
C LEU A 187 9.67 -9.20 19.31
N THR A 188 10.74 -9.43 20.09
CA THR A 188 10.66 -10.26 21.29
C THR A 188 9.65 -9.72 22.28
N GLU A 189 9.49 -8.40 22.38
CA GLU A 189 8.59 -7.73 23.30
C GLU A 189 7.15 -7.57 22.78
N ILE A 190 6.80 -8.12 21.61
CA ILE A 190 5.42 -8.19 21.13
C ILE A 190 4.89 -9.60 21.37
N PRO A 191 3.89 -9.80 22.26
CA PRO A 191 3.39 -11.14 22.58
C PRO A 191 2.59 -11.77 21.44
N ASN A 192 1.80 -10.97 20.73
CA ASN A 192 0.90 -11.42 19.68
C ASN A 192 1.32 -10.84 18.32
N ILE A 193 1.98 -11.67 17.51
CA ILE A 193 2.52 -11.24 16.21
C ILE A 193 1.73 -11.90 15.09
N SER A 194 1.15 -11.09 14.20
CA SER A 194 0.74 -11.55 12.89
C SER A 194 1.37 -10.71 11.79
N VAL A 195 1.68 -11.38 10.67
CA VAL A 195 2.31 -10.80 9.47
C VAL A 195 1.54 -11.23 8.24
N ARG A 196 1.68 -10.50 7.11
CA ARG A 196 0.91 -10.80 5.90
C ARG A 196 1.68 -11.55 4.81
N GLU A 197 2.97 -11.81 4.99
CA GLU A 197 3.81 -12.56 4.06
C GLU A 197 4.61 -13.65 4.76
N LYS A 198 4.92 -14.74 4.03
CA LYS A 198 5.69 -15.88 4.54
C LYS A 198 7.08 -15.47 5.00
N GLU A 199 7.74 -14.60 4.25
CA GLU A 199 9.06 -14.06 4.58
C GLU A 199 9.04 -13.36 5.94
N GLY A 200 7.91 -12.73 6.30
CA GLY A 200 7.72 -12.13 7.62
C GLY A 200 7.67 -13.16 8.74
N VAL A 201 7.03 -14.32 8.52
CA VAL A 201 7.03 -15.44 9.47
C VAL A 201 8.46 -15.95 9.68
N ASP A 202 9.21 -16.13 8.59
CA ASP A 202 10.60 -16.62 8.63
C ASP A 202 11.52 -15.62 9.36
N ILE A 203 11.36 -14.32 9.12
CA ILE A 203 12.11 -13.26 9.80
C ILE A 203 11.84 -13.30 11.32
N VAL A 204 10.56 -13.35 11.74
CA VAL A 204 10.21 -13.41 13.16
C VAL A 204 10.79 -14.66 13.80
N LYS A 205 10.65 -15.83 13.16
CA LYS A 205 11.19 -17.10 13.66
C LYS A 205 12.71 -17.06 13.80
N LYS A 206 13.41 -16.58 12.77
CA LYS A 206 14.88 -16.46 12.76
C LYS A 206 15.40 -15.58 13.89
N LEU A 207 14.73 -14.44 14.13
CA LEU A 207 15.23 -13.44 15.08
C LEU A 207 14.82 -13.69 16.53
N THR A 208 13.68 -14.34 16.77
CA THR A 208 13.09 -14.40 18.13
C THR A 208 12.72 -15.80 18.61
N ASP A 209 12.80 -16.80 17.75
CA ASP A 209 12.26 -18.16 17.96
C ASP A 209 10.72 -18.22 18.17
N LYS A 210 10.02 -17.08 18.12
CA LYS A 210 8.57 -17.04 18.22
C LYS A 210 7.91 -17.47 16.91
N ASP A 211 6.69 -17.95 17.02
CA ASP A 211 5.83 -18.19 15.86
C ASP A 211 4.97 -16.96 15.58
N ALA A 212 4.93 -16.53 14.32
CA ALA A 212 4.05 -15.46 13.88
C ALA A 212 2.87 -16.06 13.10
N THR A 213 1.67 -15.51 13.32
CA THR A 213 0.47 -15.92 12.58
C THR A 213 0.47 -15.26 11.20
N LEU A 214 0.41 -16.08 10.15
CA LEU A 214 0.21 -15.56 8.78
C LEU A 214 -1.28 -15.25 8.57
N LEU A 215 -1.61 -13.97 8.35
CA LEU A 215 -2.95 -13.49 8.05
C LEU A 215 -2.94 -12.71 6.73
N LEU A 216 -4.06 -12.72 6.01
CA LEU A 216 -4.24 -11.83 4.86
C LEU A 216 -4.18 -10.35 5.30
N ASP A 217 -3.96 -9.48 4.30
CA ASP A 217 -4.06 -8.04 4.53
C ASP A 217 -5.47 -7.68 5.03
N PRO A 218 -5.62 -6.76 6.00
CA PRO A 218 -6.91 -6.33 6.54
C PRO A 218 -7.92 -5.92 5.47
N THR A 219 -7.47 -5.41 4.34
CA THR A 219 -8.34 -5.07 3.20
C THR A 219 -9.11 -6.26 2.65
N MET A 220 -8.64 -7.49 2.89
CA MET A 220 -9.31 -8.74 2.50
C MET A 220 -10.07 -9.41 3.65
N LEU A 221 -9.90 -8.94 4.87
CA LEU A 221 -10.56 -9.51 6.06
C LEU A 221 -11.89 -8.81 6.38
N VAL A 222 -12.09 -7.55 6.00
CA VAL A 222 -13.40 -6.88 6.10
C VAL A 222 -14.37 -7.44 5.09
N ASP A 223 -15.69 -7.31 5.37
CA ASP A 223 -16.71 -7.73 4.44
C ASP A 223 -16.73 -6.84 3.19
N ILE A 224 -17.13 -7.41 2.06
CA ILE A 224 -17.18 -6.68 0.80
C ILE A 224 -18.12 -5.45 0.88
N SER A 225 -19.20 -5.56 1.66
CA SER A 225 -20.15 -4.47 1.91
C SER A 225 -19.48 -3.21 2.48
N VAL A 226 -18.43 -3.35 3.29
CA VAL A 226 -17.65 -2.22 3.82
C VAL A 226 -17.05 -1.39 2.67
N TRP A 227 -16.58 -2.06 1.63
CA TRP A 227 -16.03 -1.40 0.44
C TRP A 227 -17.14 -0.82 -0.44
N GLU A 228 -18.28 -1.54 -0.57
CA GLU A 228 -19.44 -1.09 -1.36
C GLU A 228 -20.09 0.16 -0.76
N GLU A 229 -20.14 0.26 0.56
CA GLU A 229 -20.63 1.44 1.28
C GLU A 229 -19.65 2.63 1.19
N MET A 230 -18.33 2.35 1.21
CA MET A 230 -17.30 3.38 1.19
C MET A 230 -17.06 3.92 -0.22
N MET A 231 -17.15 3.07 -1.25
CA MET A 231 -16.80 3.47 -2.62
C MET A 231 -17.69 4.59 -3.15
N LYS A 232 -17.07 5.50 -3.92
CA LYS A 232 -17.74 6.68 -4.46
C LYS A 232 -17.54 6.77 -5.96
N LYS A 233 -18.62 6.92 -6.71
CA LYS A 233 -18.56 7.15 -8.16
C LYS A 233 -17.87 8.49 -8.46
N PRO A 234 -16.78 8.51 -9.28
CA PRO A 234 -16.15 9.76 -9.70
C PRO A 234 -17.11 10.59 -10.57
N GLU A 235 -17.01 11.92 -10.49
CA GLU A 235 -17.83 12.81 -11.34
C GLU A 235 -17.61 12.54 -12.84
N ASN A 236 -16.37 12.27 -13.22
CA ASN A 236 -15.96 11.98 -14.60
C ASN A 236 -15.92 10.48 -14.90
N HIS A 237 -16.88 9.72 -14.36
CA HIS A 237 -16.96 8.29 -14.66
C HIS A 237 -17.14 8.04 -16.16
N PRO A 238 -16.33 7.16 -16.80
CA PRO A 238 -16.50 6.87 -18.23
C PRO A 238 -17.81 6.15 -18.50
N ASN A 239 -18.42 6.50 -19.62
CA ASN A 239 -19.63 5.83 -20.12
C ASN A 239 -19.30 4.57 -20.91
N GLU A 240 -18.07 4.47 -21.40
CA GLU A 240 -17.59 3.32 -22.18
C GLU A 240 -17.01 2.24 -21.25
N LYS A 241 -16.86 1.03 -21.78
CA LYS A 241 -16.05 -0.02 -21.13
C LYS A 241 -14.62 0.44 -20.97
N TYR A 242 -14.04 0.23 -19.81
CA TYR A 242 -12.70 0.72 -19.50
C TYR A 242 -11.83 -0.29 -18.76
N ALA A 243 -10.53 -0.06 -18.85
CA ALA A 243 -9.54 -0.72 -18.02
C ALA A 243 -8.81 0.31 -17.16
N VAL A 244 -8.50 -0.06 -15.92
CA VAL A 244 -7.71 0.77 -15.00
C VAL A 244 -6.24 0.37 -15.08
N CYS A 245 -5.36 1.35 -15.30
CA CYS A 245 -3.92 1.24 -15.12
C CYS A 245 -3.54 1.87 -13.78
N TYR A 246 -3.10 1.03 -12.82
CA TYR A 246 -2.66 1.48 -11.51
C TYR A 246 -1.25 0.99 -11.24
N PHE A 247 -0.25 1.82 -11.57
CA PHE A 247 1.18 1.52 -11.44
C PHE A 247 1.83 2.45 -10.42
N LEU A 248 2.62 1.87 -9.53
CA LEU A 248 3.45 2.58 -8.55
C LEU A 248 4.90 2.72 -9.02
N GLY A 249 5.35 1.80 -9.87
CA GLY A 249 6.65 1.83 -10.54
C GLY A 249 6.57 2.33 -11.98
N ASN A 250 7.71 2.23 -12.68
CA ASN A 250 7.81 2.68 -14.06
C ASN A 250 7.09 1.75 -15.03
N LEU A 251 6.29 2.32 -15.92
CA LEU A 251 5.62 1.59 -16.98
C LEU A 251 6.58 1.45 -18.18
N THR A 252 7.10 0.24 -18.40
CA THR A 252 8.03 -0.04 -19.50
C THR A 252 7.35 0.06 -20.87
N LYS A 253 8.14 0.20 -21.95
CA LYS A 253 7.64 0.21 -23.32
C LYS A 253 6.90 -1.11 -23.67
N ASP A 254 7.39 -2.23 -23.16
CA ASP A 254 6.78 -3.54 -23.36
C ASP A 254 5.40 -3.63 -22.69
N TYR A 255 5.30 -3.19 -21.41
CA TYR A 255 4.03 -3.15 -20.69
C TYR A 255 3.00 -2.25 -21.39
N LYS A 256 3.43 -1.07 -21.86
CA LYS A 256 2.57 -0.15 -22.62
C LYS A 256 2.05 -0.77 -23.92
N ASN A 257 2.94 -1.41 -24.67
CA ASN A 257 2.57 -2.08 -25.92
C ASN A 257 1.53 -3.17 -25.65
N PHE A 258 1.73 -3.95 -24.58
CA PHE A 258 0.77 -4.98 -24.18
C PHE A 258 -0.58 -4.37 -23.78
N ILE A 259 -0.59 -3.36 -22.90
CA ILE A 259 -1.82 -2.68 -22.45
C ILE A 259 -2.58 -2.10 -23.66
N ASN A 260 -1.88 -1.43 -24.58
CA ASN A 260 -2.48 -0.89 -25.81
C ASN A 260 -3.04 -1.98 -26.73
N LYS A 261 -2.36 -3.12 -26.83
CA LYS A 261 -2.85 -4.29 -27.60
C LYS A 261 -4.15 -4.82 -26.97
N MET A 262 -4.19 -4.96 -25.65
CA MET A 262 -5.35 -5.45 -24.93
C MET A 262 -6.53 -4.46 -25.00
N SER A 263 -6.26 -3.15 -24.83
CA SER A 263 -7.25 -2.09 -24.99
C SER A 263 -7.94 -2.15 -26.36
N LYS A 264 -7.15 -2.24 -27.44
CA LYS A 264 -7.69 -2.35 -28.80
C LYS A 264 -8.48 -3.64 -29.01
N LYS A 265 -7.96 -4.78 -28.53
CA LYS A 265 -8.59 -6.10 -28.68
C LYS A 265 -9.98 -6.16 -28.05
N TYR A 266 -10.13 -5.57 -26.86
CA TYR A 266 -11.36 -5.63 -26.08
C TYR A 266 -12.19 -4.34 -26.12
N ASN A 267 -11.78 -3.37 -26.98
CA ASN A 267 -12.41 -2.05 -27.09
C ASN A 267 -12.59 -1.36 -25.73
N LEU A 268 -11.51 -1.23 -24.97
CA LEU A 268 -11.49 -0.64 -23.65
C LEU A 268 -10.84 0.74 -23.68
N LYS A 269 -11.48 1.71 -23.04
CA LYS A 269 -10.83 2.98 -22.70
C LYS A 269 -9.82 2.75 -21.59
N ILE A 270 -8.60 3.25 -21.74
CA ILE A 270 -7.61 3.18 -20.65
C ILE A 270 -7.79 4.37 -19.72
N ILE A 271 -7.86 4.10 -18.42
CA ILE A 271 -7.83 5.07 -17.33
C ILE A 271 -6.53 4.87 -16.58
N SER A 272 -5.68 5.89 -16.53
CA SER A 272 -4.38 5.81 -15.83
C SER A 272 -4.43 6.59 -14.53
N VAL A 273 -4.54 5.88 -13.43
CA VAL A 273 -4.44 6.47 -12.08
C VAL A 273 -2.98 6.73 -11.76
N LEU A 274 -2.63 7.93 -11.28
CA LEU A 274 -1.26 8.41 -11.03
C LEU A 274 -0.49 8.86 -12.27
N ASP A 275 -1.10 8.90 -13.44
CA ASP A 275 -0.50 9.49 -14.63
C ASP A 275 -0.94 10.94 -14.79
N ILE A 276 0.02 11.87 -14.85
CA ILE A 276 -0.25 13.31 -15.01
C ILE A 276 -0.89 13.63 -16.37
N GLU A 277 -0.72 12.78 -17.37
CA GLU A 277 -1.33 12.94 -18.69
C GLU A 277 -2.83 12.63 -18.65
N ASP A 278 -3.25 11.79 -17.69
CA ASP A 278 -4.65 11.51 -17.39
C ASP A 278 -5.10 12.30 -16.14
N ASP A 279 -5.05 13.64 -16.24
CA ASP A 279 -5.32 14.57 -15.14
C ASP A 279 -6.67 14.35 -14.48
N MET A 280 -7.66 13.90 -15.23
CA MET A 280 -9.00 13.58 -14.74
C MET A 280 -9.00 12.54 -13.61
N TYR A 281 -8.11 11.56 -13.68
CA TYR A 281 -8.06 10.46 -12.72
C TYR A 281 -6.83 10.50 -11.79
N PHE A 282 -5.88 11.41 -12.06
CA PHE A 282 -4.70 11.58 -11.22
C PHE A 282 -5.05 11.96 -9.79
N SER A 283 -6.06 12.79 -9.61
CA SER A 283 -6.51 13.30 -8.30
C SER A 283 -7.63 12.48 -7.66
N CYS A 284 -7.95 11.29 -8.18
CA CYS A 284 -8.94 10.40 -7.55
C CYS A 284 -8.64 10.20 -6.05
N ASP A 285 -9.69 10.22 -5.22
CA ASP A 285 -9.57 9.81 -3.83
C ASP A 285 -9.60 8.28 -3.67
N PRO A 286 -9.28 7.73 -2.49
CA PRO A 286 -9.30 6.28 -2.28
C PRO A 286 -10.67 5.63 -2.53
N ALA A 287 -11.79 6.29 -2.23
CA ALA A 287 -13.12 5.77 -2.47
C ALA A 287 -13.46 5.74 -3.97
N GLU A 288 -13.04 6.77 -4.71
CA GLU A 288 -13.16 6.84 -6.17
C GLU A 288 -12.31 5.75 -6.85
N LEU A 289 -11.08 5.47 -6.35
CA LEU A 289 -10.24 4.40 -6.88
C LEU A 289 -10.90 3.03 -6.71
N VAL A 290 -11.45 2.73 -5.52
CA VAL A 290 -12.15 1.46 -5.28
C VAL A 290 -13.34 1.31 -6.22
N TYR A 291 -14.10 2.39 -6.44
CA TYR A 291 -15.20 2.39 -7.41
C TYR A 291 -14.70 2.11 -8.84
N LEU A 292 -13.64 2.78 -9.27
CA LEU A 292 -13.08 2.57 -10.61
C LEU A 292 -12.62 1.13 -10.81
N ILE A 293 -11.96 0.53 -9.82
CA ILE A 293 -11.53 -0.87 -9.90
C ILE A 293 -12.75 -1.81 -9.92
N SER A 294 -13.75 -1.57 -9.06
CA SER A 294 -14.91 -2.45 -8.94
C SER A 294 -15.80 -2.48 -10.19
N HIS A 295 -15.72 -1.49 -11.06
CA HIS A 295 -16.51 -1.37 -12.29
C HIS A 295 -15.69 -1.53 -13.59
N ALA A 296 -14.37 -1.72 -13.48
CA ALA A 296 -13.51 -1.93 -14.65
C ALA A 296 -13.73 -3.30 -15.29
N GLU A 297 -13.56 -3.40 -16.61
CA GLU A 297 -13.50 -4.68 -17.32
C GLU A 297 -12.15 -5.39 -17.11
N HIS A 298 -11.07 -4.62 -16.94
CA HIS A 298 -9.72 -5.14 -16.69
C HIS A 298 -8.90 -4.18 -15.85
N ILE A 299 -8.03 -4.72 -15.01
CA ILE A 299 -7.06 -3.95 -14.24
C ILE A 299 -5.64 -4.36 -14.62
N PHE A 300 -4.79 -3.39 -14.97
CA PHE A 300 -3.36 -3.55 -15.19
C PHE A 300 -2.62 -2.89 -14.03
N THR A 301 -1.84 -3.66 -13.26
CA THR A 301 -1.27 -3.12 -12.01
C THR A 301 0.03 -3.78 -11.60
N ASP A 302 0.91 -3.02 -10.94
CA ASP A 302 2.05 -3.50 -10.15
C ASP A 302 1.83 -3.28 -8.64
N SER A 303 0.59 -2.90 -8.27
CA SER A 303 0.21 -2.58 -6.91
C SER A 303 -0.38 -3.80 -6.20
N PHE A 304 0.09 -4.08 -4.98
CA PHE A 304 -0.51 -5.08 -4.11
C PHE A 304 -2.01 -4.82 -3.90
N HIS A 305 -2.40 -3.60 -3.53
CA HIS A 305 -3.81 -3.27 -3.30
C HIS A 305 -4.63 -3.22 -4.61
N GLY A 306 -4.00 -2.89 -5.73
CA GLY A 306 -4.64 -3.05 -7.05
C GLY A 306 -5.05 -4.50 -7.31
N SER A 307 -4.15 -5.45 -7.00
CA SER A 307 -4.44 -6.89 -7.11
C SER A 307 -5.51 -7.33 -6.10
N VAL A 308 -5.42 -6.88 -4.84
CA VAL A 308 -6.40 -7.19 -3.79
C VAL A 308 -7.81 -6.81 -4.21
N PHE A 309 -8.03 -5.56 -4.62
CA PHE A 309 -9.37 -5.11 -5.01
C PHE A 309 -9.86 -5.77 -6.31
N SER A 310 -8.95 -6.12 -7.23
CA SER A 310 -9.31 -6.91 -8.41
C SER A 310 -9.86 -8.29 -8.03
N ILE A 311 -9.25 -8.96 -7.06
CA ILE A 311 -9.70 -10.25 -6.52
C ILE A 311 -11.06 -10.08 -5.81
N LEU A 312 -11.18 -9.14 -4.88
CA LEU A 312 -12.39 -8.92 -4.09
C LEU A 312 -13.61 -8.61 -4.95
N PHE A 313 -13.45 -7.76 -5.98
CA PHE A 313 -14.54 -7.41 -6.90
C PHE A 313 -14.67 -8.34 -8.11
N LYS A 314 -13.93 -9.46 -8.12
CA LYS A 314 -14.00 -10.49 -9.18
C LYS A 314 -13.74 -9.90 -10.57
N ARG A 315 -12.77 -8.99 -10.68
CA ARG A 315 -12.42 -8.33 -11.95
C ARG A 315 -11.28 -9.05 -12.67
N ASN A 316 -11.28 -8.97 -13.99
CA ASN A 316 -10.12 -9.42 -14.75
C ASN A 316 -8.94 -8.51 -14.47
N PHE A 317 -7.76 -9.08 -14.29
CA PHE A 317 -6.56 -8.29 -14.05
C PHE A 317 -5.30 -8.98 -14.54
N THR A 318 -4.29 -8.15 -14.76
CA THR A 318 -2.91 -8.56 -15.06
C THR A 318 -1.98 -7.85 -14.11
N VAL A 319 -1.14 -8.62 -13.43
CA VAL A 319 -0.14 -8.11 -12.50
C VAL A 319 1.20 -8.02 -13.21
N PHE A 320 1.91 -6.91 -13.01
CA PHE A 320 3.23 -6.68 -13.57
C PHE A 320 4.29 -6.64 -12.48
N ASP A 321 5.50 -7.08 -12.80
CA ASP A 321 6.63 -6.85 -11.92
C ASP A 321 6.92 -5.35 -11.85
N ARG A 322 7.11 -4.84 -10.61
CA ARG A 322 7.47 -3.45 -10.42
C ARG A 322 8.91 -3.21 -10.86
N VAL A 323 9.08 -2.28 -11.79
CA VAL A 323 10.39 -1.88 -12.29
C VAL A 323 10.88 -0.66 -11.51
N GLU A 324 11.72 -0.91 -10.51
CA GLU A 324 12.44 0.12 -9.74
C GLU A 324 13.94 -0.19 -9.76
N GLU A 325 14.79 0.84 -9.70
CA GLU A 325 16.24 0.66 -9.60
C GLU A 325 16.57 -0.04 -8.27
N GLY A 326 16.92 -1.32 -8.33
CA GLY A 326 17.67 -2.03 -7.29
C GLY A 326 16.94 -3.05 -6.43
N LYS A 327 15.59 -3.19 -6.43
CA LYS A 327 14.92 -4.24 -5.64
C LYS A 327 13.55 -4.64 -6.20
N SER A 328 13.34 -5.94 -6.37
CA SER A 328 12.03 -6.49 -6.67
C SER A 328 11.16 -6.45 -5.40
N MET A 329 10.07 -5.66 -5.42
CA MET A 329 9.04 -5.64 -4.37
C MET A 329 7.93 -6.68 -4.65
N SER A 330 8.22 -7.70 -5.45
CA SER A 330 7.23 -8.65 -5.97
C SER A 330 6.84 -9.77 -4.98
N SER A 331 7.60 -10.00 -3.89
CA SER A 331 7.34 -11.13 -2.96
C SER A 331 5.90 -11.13 -2.42
N ARG A 332 5.40 -9.98 -1.95
CA ARG A 332 4.04 -9.85 -1.40
C ARG A 332 2.95 -10.16 -2.41
N ILE A 333 3.10 -9.70 -3.65
CA ILE A 333 2.14 -9.99 -4.72
C ILE A 333 2.23 -11.47 -5.10
N LYS A 334 3.43 -12.04 -5.17
CA LYS A 334 3.62 -13.47 -5.42
C LYS A 334 2.96 -14.31 -4.32
N THR A 335 3.19 -13.99 -3.05
CA THR A 335 2.50 -14.66 -1.93
C THR A 335 0.98 -14.56 -2.06
N LEU A 336 0.45 -13.38 -2.41
CA LEU A 336 -0.98 -13.19 -2.64
C LEU A 336 -1.52 -14.10 -3.75
N LEU A 337 -0.87 -14.10 -4.91
CA LEU A 337 -1.28 -14.92 -6.04
C LEU A 337 -1.18 -16.43 -5.74
N GLN A 338 -0.11 -16.86 -5.06
CA GLN A 338 0.07 -18.24 -4.61
C GLN A 338 -1.02 -18.66 -3.60
N THR A 339 -1.38 -17.78 -2.67
CA THR A 339 -2.42 -18.06 -1.68
C THR A 339 -3.77 -18.37 -2.34
N PHE A 340 -4.06 -17.74 -3.47
CA PHE A 340 -5.32 -17.91 -4.21
C PHE A 340 -5.21 -18.82 -5.44
N HIS A 341 -4.04 -19.42 -5.70
CA HIS A 341 -3.76 -20.27 -6.85
C HIS A 341 -4.08 -19.58 -8.19
N ILE A 342 -3.62 -18.33 -8.33
CA ILE A 342 -3.84 -17.48 -9.52
C ILE A 342 -2.54 -16.84 -10.03
N GLU A 343 -1.41 -17.55 -9.91
CA GLU A 343 -0.07 -17.11 -10.35
C GLU A 343 -0.05 -16.76 -11.83
N GLU A 344 -0.92 -17.37 -12.62
CA GLU A 344 -1.08 -17.09 -14.05
C GLU A 344 -1.61 -15.67 -14.35
N LYS A 345 -2.01 -14.90 -13.31
CA LYS A 345 -2.33 -13.46 -13.46
C LYS A 345 -1.09 -12.57 -13.54
N MET A 346 0.11 -13.13 -13.32
CA MET A 346 1.36 -12.41 -13.61
C MET A 346 1.55 -12.24 -15.11
N TYR A 347 1.97 -11.04 -15.53
CA TYR A 347 2.35 -10.76 -16.90
C TYR A 347 3.54 -11.62 -17.32
N MET A 348 3.38 -12.36 -18.42
CA MET A 348 4.42 -13.19 -18.99
C MET A 348 4.48 -12.95 -20.52
N ASN A 349 5.55 -12.30 -20.98
CA ASN A 349 5.94 -12.21 -22.40
C ASN A 349 4.82 -11.78 -23.38
N GLY A 350 3.90 -10.92 -22.96
CA GLY A 350 2.82 -10.41 -23.82
C GLY A 350 1.68 -11.41 -24.08
N GLU A 351 1.58 -12.49 -23.29
CA GLU A 351 0.47 -13.42 -23.33
C GLU A 351 -0.82 -12.77 -22.81
N ASP A 352 -1.91 -12.98 -23.54
CA ASP A 352 -3.24 -12.55 -23.09
C ASP A 352 -3.82 -13.56 -22.10
N ILE A 353 -3.80 -13.17 -20.85
CA ILE A 353 -4.27 -14.00 -19.71
C ILE A 353 -5.70 -13.66 -19.26
N SER A 354 -6.41 -12.79 -19.97
CA SER A 354 -7.77 -12.36 -19.58
C SER A 354 -8.77 -13.52 -19.57
N ASN A 355 -8.53 -14.56 -20.38
CA ASN A 355 -9.39 -15.76 -20.44
C ASN A 355 -9.03 -16.84 -19.40
N LYS A 356 -7.97 -16.66 -18.61
CA LYS A 356 -7.61 -17.60 -17.56
C LYS A 356 -8.69 -17.55 -16.45
N LYS A 357 -9.37 -18.69 -16.25
CA LYS A 357 -10.45 -18.80 -15.27
C LYS A 357 -9.89 -18.73 -13.85
N VAL A 358 -10.50 -17.90 -13.03
CA VAL A 358 -10.24 -17.81 -11.59
C VAL A 358 -11.28 -18.65 -10.85
N ASN A 359 -10.85 -19.52 -9.95
CA ASN A 359 -11.74 -20.26 -9.07
C ASN A 359 -12.16 -19.38 -7.89
N TYR A 360 -13.23 -18.62 -8.06
CA TYR A 360 -13.73 -17.73 -7.01
C TYR A 360 -14.32 -18.47 -5.82
N ASP A 361 -14.84 -19.69 -5.97
CA ASP A 361 -15.34 -20.49 -4.85
C ASP A 361 -14.20 -20.84 -3.89
N TYR A 362 -13.02 -21.22 -4.44
CA TYR A 362 -11.82 -21.45 -3.64
C TYR A 362 -11.33 -20.15 -2.97
N ILE A 363 -11.36 -19.01 -3.67
CA ILE A 363 -11.00 -17.72 -3.08
C ILE A 363 -11.90 -17.38 -1.90
N GLU A 364 -13.20 -17.57 -2.03
CA GLU A 364 -14.17 -17.32 -0.95
C GLU A 364 -13.93 -18.22 0.27
N GLU A 365 -13.58 -19.49 0.05
CA GLU A 365 -13.19 -20.42 1.11
C GLU A 365 -11.94 -19.93 1.85
N VAL A 366 -10.88 -19.54 1.11
CA VAL A 366 -9.66 -19.00 1.70
C VAL A 366 -9.92 -17.70 2.47
N LEU A 367 -10.75 -16.81 1.94
CA LEU A 367 -11.13 -15.57 2.63
C LEU A 367 -11.87 -15.88 3.94
N LYS A 368 -12.81 -16.81 3.92
CA LYS A 368 -13.55 -17.24 5.11
C LYS A 368 -12.62 -17.83 6.16
N ASP A 369 -11.74 -18.77 5.78
CA ASP A 369 -10.76 -19.36 6.70
C ASP A 369 -9.86 -18.27 7.34
N ASN A 370 -9.40 -17.30 6.55
CA ASN A 370 -8.59 -16.22 7.07
C ASN A 370 -9.36 -15.26 8.00
N LYS A 371 -10.65 -15.02 7.78
CA LYS A 371 -11.51 -14.28 8.71
C LYS A 371 -11.66 -15.03 10.04
N ASP A 372 -11.85 -16.34 10.00
CA ASP A 372 -11.92 -17.17 11.20
C ASP A 372 -10.58 -17.20 11.96
N ARG A 373 -9.45 -17.28 11.25
CA ARG A 373 -8.10 -17.17 11.83
C ARG A 373 -7.84 -15.81 12.45
N TYR A 374 -8.25 -14.73 11.77
CA TYR A 374 -8.18 -13.38 12.32
C TYR A 374 -8.96 -13.28 13.63
N LYS A 375 -10.21 -13.79 13.66
CA LYS A 375 -11.05 -13.76 14.86
C LYS A 375 -10.38 -14.50 16.02
N LYS A 376 -9.91 -15.71 15.81
CA LYS A 376 -9.17 -16.47 16.81
C LYS A 376 -7.92 -15.75 17.30
N PHE A 377 -7.16 -15.15 16.38
CA PHE A 377 -5.95 -14.39 16.72
C PHE A 377 -6.27 -13.17 17.60
N ILE A 378 -7.26 -12.37 17.20
CA ILE A 378 -7.59 -11.14 17.93
C ILE A 378 -8.25 -11.45 19.29
N ASP A 379 -9.12 -12.47 19.36
CA ASP A 379 -9.73 -12.90 20.62
C ASP A 379 -8.67 -13.37 21.62
N SER A 380 -7.68 -14.17 21.15
CA SER A 380 -6.54 -14.58 21.97
C SER A 380 -5.66 -13.41 22.39
N ALA A 381 -5.42 -12.45 21.48
CA ALA A 381 -4.57 -11.29 21.76
C ALA A 381 -5.21 -10.31 22.76
N LEU A 382 -6.53 -10.32 22.84
CA LEU A 382 -7.31 -9.49 23.78
C LEU A 382 -7.70 -10.27 25.06
N GLU A 383 -7.19 -11.49 25.25
CA GLU A 383 -7.54 -12.36 26.39
C GLU A 383 -9.08 -12.58 26.54
N ARG A 384 -9.77 -12.87 25.42
CA ARG A 384 -11.22 -13.07 25.34
C ARG A 384 -11.61 -14.52 25.06
#